data_7630f84e3895acaef153c31180455dc8
#
_entry.id   7630f84e3895acaef153c31180455dc8
#
_cell.length_a   1.000
_cell.length_b   1.000
_cell.length_c   1.000
_cell.angle_alpha   90.00
_cell.angle_beta   90.00
_cell.angle_gamma   90.00
#
_symmetry.space_group_name_H-M   'P 1'
#
loop_
_entity.id
_entity.type
_entity.pdbx_description
1 polymer ?
#
loop_
_entity_poly.entity_id
_entity_poly.type
_entity_poly.pdbx_seq_one_letter_code
_entity_poly.pdbx_strand_id
1 'polypeptide(L)'
;MKQLIILLLLFGPFAFGQVPIENLSKEFTYNEFLGYVKKYHPLVKNANLEINKAQANLMMSRGGFDPKIEVDFKEKQFKNKEYYSILNSSFKIPTWYGIEIKAGFDNNEGIYLNPENTVPNQGLTSLGITVPLGQGLFINQRMADVRKAKIQIKLSQAERKLQAIAVLYDASIAYFNWKKTFNEVKLYETYNTNAQNRFNGIKSLIKAGDKRAIDSIEAGISVKNRKLSLEDSKLKLNKAKLELSNFVWLENSIPLELSDALTPESNLEGTIQETLKTNDLLNNDFTLENHPKINSLENKIEILTVEKKLKANMLLPKIDVGYTYLAEPSYIDNYQFEDYKIGLNFYFPLFLRKERGSLKLAQYKIQETEFLLNLEKVQLSNKISAQKTEIESLEKQNEIIKTLAEDYGLMLKSEERLFSFGESSLFLINSRENSLISAQLASITLENRYFVSNSELFKIMANPD
;
A
#
# COMPACT_ATOMS: atom_id res chain seq x y z
N MET A 1 -62.84 28.21 10.04
CA MET A 1 -62.97 27.06 9.11
C MET A 1 -61.59 26.55 8.80
N LYS A 2 -61.28 25.38 9.31
CA LYS A 2 -59.99 24.69 9.18
C LYS A 2 -59.90 24.03 7.84
N GLN A 3 -58.89 24.30 7.05
CA GLN A 3 -58.52 23.44 5.93
C GLN A 3 -57.18 22.74 6.23
N LEU A 4 -57.33 21.45 6.42
CA LEU A 4 -56.27 20.47 6.66
C LEU A 4 -55.70 20.08 5.29
N ILE A 5 -54.46 20.45 5.00
CA ILE A 5 -53.74 19.97 3.79
C ILE A 5 -53.01 18.70 4.17
N ILE A 6 -53.51 17.56 3.70
CA ILE A 6 -52.88 16.24 3.78
C ILE A 6 -51.80 16.18 2.71
N LEU A 7 -50.52 16.19 3.14
CA LEU A 7 -49.37 15.94 2.27
C LEU A 7 -49.19 14.43 2.12
N LEU A 8 -49.62 13.90 0.98
CA LEU A 8 -49.44 12.48 0.60
C LEU A 8 -48.01 12.27 0.16
N LEU A 9 -47.17 11.68 1.00
CA LEU A 9 -45.83 11.21 0.69
C LEU A 9 -45.93 9.96 -0.22
N LEU A 10 -45.75 10.14 -1.49
CA LEU A 10 -45.55 9.06 -2.44
C LEU A 10 -44.13 8.48 -2.23
N PHE A 11 -44.05 7.41 -1.44
CA PHE A 11 -42.90 6.51 -1.47
C PHE A 11 -42.99 5.66 -2.75
N GLY A 12 -42.35 6.13 -3.80
CA GLY A 12 -42.05 5.27 -4.96
C GLY A 12 -40.98 4.25 -4.57
N PRO A 13 -41.15 2.95 -4.88
CA PRO A 13 -40.09 1.99 -4.70
C PRO A 13 -38.95 2.37 -5.67
N PHE A 14 -37.79 2.75 -5.15
CA PHE A 14 -36.56 2.78 -5.93
C PHE A 14 -36.27 1.33 -6.36
N ALA A 15 -36.78 0.96 -7.54
CA ALA A 15 -36.29 -0.19 -8.26
C ALA A 15 -34.83 0.13 -8.61
N PHE A 16 -33.89 -0.44 -7.86
CA PHE A 16 -32.50 -0.56 -8.32
C PHE A 16 -32.56 -1.38 -9.63
N GLY A 17 -32.61 -0.69 -10.76
CA GLY A 17 -32.44 -1.31 -12.03
C GLY A 17 -31.05 -1.94 -12.06
N GLN A 18 -31.02 -3.27 -11.96
CA GLN A 18 -29.86 -4.04 -12.41
C GLN A 18 -29.64 -3.64 -13.86
N VAL A 19 -28.56 -2.90 -14.12
CA VAL A 19 -28.11 -2.66 -15.48
C VAL A 19 -27.81 -4.03 -16.06
N PRO A 20 -28.52 -4.49 -17.12
CA PRO A 20 -28.18 -5.76 -17.75
C PRO A 20 -26.79 -5.60 -18.34
N ILE A 21 -25.86 -6.43 -17.86
CA ILE A 21 -24.50 -6.54 -18.40
C ILE A 21 -24.61 -7.37 -19.69
N GLU A 22 -25.17 -6.78 -20.74
CA GLU A 22 -25.48 -7.51 -21.98
C GLU A 22 -24.33 -7.52 -22.99
N ASN A 23 -23.17 -6.93 -22.70
CA ASN A 23 -22.00 -6.87 -23.61
C ASN A 23 -20.64 -7.10 -22.92
N LEU A 24 -20.57 -7.85 -21.84
CA LEU A 24 -19.27 -8.35 -21.41
C LEU A 24 -18.90 -9.54 -22.29
N SER A 25 -17.76 -9.46 -22.98
CA SER A 25 -17.13 -10.62 -23.59
C SER A 25 -17.13 -11.75 -22.54
N LYS A 26 -17.45 -12.97 -22.93
CA LYS A 26 -17.36 -14.13 -22.01
C LYS A 26 -15.95 -14.30 -21.45
N GLU A 27 -14.97 -13.67 -22.04
CA GLU A 27 -13.56 -13.69 -21.67
C GLU A 27 -13.20 -12.44 -20.88
N PHE A 28 -12.74 -12.61 -19.64
CA PHE A 28 -12.27 -11.55 -18.77
C PHE A 28 -10.75 -11.46 -18.89
N THR A 29 -10.26 -10.44 -19.61
CA THR A 29 -8.85 -10.29 -19.92
C THR A 29 -8.04 -9.85 -18.70
N TYR A 30 -6.76 -10.23 -18.67
CA TYR A 30 -5.86 -9.85 -17.58
C TYR A 30 -5.64 -8.34 -17.48
N ASN A 31 -5.54 -7.66 -18.61
CA ASN A 31 -5.40 -6.19 -18.65
C ASN A 31 -6.65 -5.49 -18.09
N GLU A 32 -7.84 -5.95 -18.46
CA GLU A 32 -9.11 -5.44 -17.95
C GLU A 32 -9.21 -5.64 -16.43
N PHE A 33 -8.86 -6.85 -15.94
CA PHE A 33 -8.81 -7.17 -14.52
C PHE A 33 -7.88 -6.23 -13.75
N LEU A 34 -6.64 -6.03 -14.21
CA LEU A 34 -5.69 -5.11 -13.58
C LEU A 34 -6.21 -3.66 -13.60
N GLY A 35 -6.95 -3.27 -14.64
CA GLY A 35 -7.62 -1.97 -14.71
C GLY A 35 -8.62 -1.76 -13.58
N TYR A 36 -9.45 -2.76 -13.26
CA TYR A 36 -10.38 -2.72 -12.12
C TYR A 36 -9.61 -2.62 -10.80
N VAL A 37 -8.56 -3.42 -10.61
CA VAL A 37 -7.73 -3.39 -9.38
C VAL A 37 -7.08 -2.03 -9.19
N LYS A 38 -6.42 -1.48 -10.22
CA LYS A 38 -5.77 -0.17 -10.17
C LYS A 38 -6.75 0.95 -9.80
N LYS A 39 -7.96 0.91 -10.34
CA LYS A 39 -8.91 2.01 -10.22
C LYS A 39 -9.76 1.94 -8.95
N TYR A 40 -10.19 0.76 -8.56
CA TYR A 40 -11.27 0.62 -7.58
C TYR A 40 -10.88 -0.13 -6.30
N HIS A 41 -9.79 -0.90 -6.29
CA HIS A 41 -9.44 -1.72 -5.14
C HIS A 41 -9.17 -0.88 -3.88
N PRO A 42 -9.79 -1.21 -2.73
CA PRO A 42 -9.70 -0.42 -1.50
C PRO A 42 -8.26 -0.18 -1.01
N LEU A 43 -7.37 -1.19 -1.12
CA LEU A 43 -5.98 -1.05 -0.69
C LEU A 43 -5.18 -0.10 -1.58
N VAL A 44 -5.49 0.00 -2.89
CA VAL A 44 -4.87 1.00 -3.78
C VAL A 44 -5.35 2.40 -3.43
N LYS A 45 -6.65 2.56 -3.12
CA LYS A 45 -7.19 3.81 -2.60
C LYS A 45 -6.55 4.20 -1.25
N ASN A 46 -6.36 3.23 -0.35
CA ASN A 46 -5.70 3.44 0.93
C ASN A 46 -4.24 3.88 0.76
N ALA A 47 -3.51 3.28 -0.19
CA ALA A 47 -2.15 3.71 -0.50
C ALA A 47 -2.08 5.21 -0.93
N ASN A 48 -3.09 5.70 -1.64
CA ASN A 48 -3.19 7.12 -2.00
C ASN A 48 -3.41 8.03 -0.77
N LEU A 49 -4.09 7.54 0.28
CA LEU A 49 -4.30 8.29 1.53
C LEU A 49 -3.00 8.54 2.29
N GLU A 50 -1.95 7.73 2.11
CA GLU A 50 -0.65 7.95 2.76
C GLU A 50 -0.01 9.28 2.32
N ILE A 51 -0.20 9.69 1.06
CA ILE A 51 0.24 11.01 0.58
C ILE A 51 -0.57 12.12 1.25
N ASN A 52 -1.89 11.95 1.36
CA ASN A 52 -2.76 12.93 2.00
C ASN A 52 -2.44 13.08 3.50
N LYS A 53 -2.12 11.98 4.20
CA LYS A 53 -1.64 11.99 5.59
C LYS A 53 -0.32 12.77 5.71
N ALA A 54 0.63 12.53 4.81
CA ALA A 54 1.90 13.26 4.79
C ALA A 54 1.70 14.77 4.52
N GLN A 55 0.77 15.14 3.64
CA GLN A 55 0.40 16.54 3.40
C GLN A 55 -0.26 17.18 4.63
N ALA A 56 -1.16 16.47 5.31
CA ALA A 56 -1.76 16.93 6.57
C ALA A 56 -0.69 17.11 7.66
N ASN A 57 0.29 16.21 7.77
CA ASN A 57 1.43 16.35 8.69
C ASN A 57 2.29 17.57 8.36
N LEU A 58 2.49 17.88 7.07
CA LEU A 58 3.18 19.10 6.67
C LEU A 58 2.38 20.36 7.08
N MET A 59 1.06 20.35 6.91
CA MET A 59 0.19 21.44 7.35
C MET A 59 0.27 21.62 8.87
N MET A 60 0.18 20.54 9.65
CA MET A 60 0.37 20.57 11.11
C MET A 60 1.74 21.15 11.50
N SER A 61 2.82 20.72 10.83
CA SER A 61 4.17 21.22 11.10
C SER A 61 4.32 22.72 10.80
N ARG A 62 3.63 23.23 9.75
CA ARG A 62 3.58 24.66 9.44
C ARG A 62 2.81 25.45 10.49
N GLY A 63 1.76 24.85 11.10
CA GLY A 63 1.00 25.45 12.20
C GLY A 63 1.85 25.78 13.44
N GLY A 64 3.06 25.24 13.55
CA GLY A 64 4.05 25.66 14.54
C GLY A 64 4.51 27.12 14.39
N PHE A 65 4.27 27.72 13.22
CA PHE A 65 4.59 29.13 12.92
C PHE A 65 3.36 30.05 12.93
N ASP A 66 2.18 29.51 13.22
CA ASP A 66 0.96 30.31 13.24
C ASP A 66 1.00 31.31 14.39
N PRO A 67 0.53 32.55 14.17
CA PRO A 67 0.34 33.52 15.23
C PRO A 67 -0.62 32.97 16.29
N LYS A 68 -0.36 33.32 17.56
CA LYS A 68 -1.15 32.86 18.72
C LYS A 68 -1.64 34.02 19.54
N ILE A 69 -2.89 33.98 19.91
CA ILE A 69 -3.47 34.85 20.93
C ILE A 69 -3.57 34.04 22.21
N GLU A 70 -3.01 34.56 23.28
CA GLU A 70 -3.10 33.96 24.62
C GLU A 70 -3.70 35.01 25.56
N VAL A 71 -4.72 34.66 26.31
CA VAL A 71 -5.34 35.49 27.33
C VAL A 71 -5.35 34.71 28.64
N ASP A 72 -4.75 35.27 29.68
CA ASP A 72 -4.69 34.67 31.01
C ASP A 72 -5.40 35.63 31.96
N PHE A 73 -6.55 35.21 32.52
CA PHE A 73 -7.32 35.95 33.49
C PHE A 73 -7.32 35.20 34.82
N LYS A 74 -6.93 35.90 35.89
CA LYS A 74 -6.88 35.37 37.25
C LYS A 74 -7.46 36.39 38.21
N GLU A 75 -8.46 36.01 38.97
CA GLU A 75 -9.07 36.81 40.03
C GLU A 75 -9.03 36.03 41.34
N LYS A 76 -8.71 36.70 42.42
CA LYS A 76 -8.78 36.13 43.78
C LYS A 76 -9.58 36.99 44.68
N GLN A 77 -10.74 36.45 45.15
CA GLN A 77 -11.56 37.04 46.18
C GLN A 77 -11.59 36.10 47.40
N PHE A 78 -11.31 36.60 48.60
CA PHE A 78 -11.32 35.82 49.85
C PHE A 78 -11.82 36.66 51.03
N LYS A 79 -12.77 36.15 51.80
CA LYS A 79 -13.40 36.86 52.94
C LYS A 79 -13.95 38.22 52.54
N ASN A 80 -14.71 38.30 51.47
CA ASN A 80 -15.30 39.52 50.88
C ASN A 80 -14.28 40.65 50.55
N LYS A 81 -13.01 40.27 50.34
CA LYS A 81 -11.99 41.16 49.83
C LYS A 81 -11.43 40.68 48.52
N GLU A 82 -11.37 41.54 47.53
CA GLU A 82 -10.63 41.31 46.31
C GLU A 82 -9.14 41.43 46.60
N TYR A 83 -8.40 40.36 46.28
CA TYR A 83 -6.98 40.33 46.47
C TYR A 83 -6.23 40.85 45.23
N TYR A 84 -6.64 40.33 44.08
CA TYR A 84 -6.13 40.78 42.79
C TYR A 84 -7.08 40.35 41.66
N SER A 85 -7.06 41.13 40.57
CA SER A 85 -7.59 40.81 39.26
C SER A 85 -6.48 41.05 38.25
N ILE A 86 -6.08 40.00 37.52
CA ILE A 86 -4.98 39.99 36.57
C ILE A 86 -5.50 39.58 35.20
N LEU A 87 -5.39 40.45 34.22
CA LEU A 87 -5.68 40.17 32.82
C LEU A 87 -4.42 40.40 32.00
N ASN A 88 -3.80 39.34 31.54
CA ASN A 88 -2.66 39.39 30.64
C ASN A 88 -3.05 38.82 29.28
N SER A 89 -2.96 39.63 28.25
CA SER A 89 -3.20 39.19 26.87
C SER A 89 -1.96 39.36 26.02
N SER A 90 -1.73 38.41 25.10
CA SER A 90 -0.60 38.53 24.20
C SER A 90 -0.88 37.93 22.84
N PHE A 91 -0.36 38.57 21.81
CA PHE A 91 -0.29 38.10 20.44
C PHE A 91 1.16 37.77 20.09
N LYS A 92 1.44 36.50 19.76
CA LYS A 92 2.79 36.01 19.50
C LYS A 92 2.92 35.55 18.06
N ILE A 93 3.97 35.99 17.36
CA ILE A 93 4.31 35.60 16.00
C ILE A 93 5.68 34.88 16.04
N PRO A 94 5.69 33.53 15.99
CA PRO A 94 6.94 32.79 15.86
C PRO A 94 7.46 32.87 14.42
N THR A 95 8.77 33.12 14.25
CA THR A 95 9.41 33.14 12.94
C THR A 95 10.25 31.90 12.65
N TRP A 96 10.69 31.79 11.39
CA TRP A 96 11.53 30.66 10.95
C TRP A 96 12.83 30.53 11.74
N TYR A 97 13.52 31.64 12.01
CA TYR A 97 14.82 31.63 12.70
C TYR A 97 14.72 31.59 14.23
N GLY A 98 13.58 31.21 14.76
CA GLY A 98 13.37 31.13 16.21
C GLY A 98 13.12 32.47 16.88
N ILE A 99 13.16 33.56 16.12
CA ILE A 99 12.80 34.88 16.60
C ILE A 99 11.30 34.93 16.87
N GLU A 100 10.89 35.46 18.04
CA GLU A 100 9.47 35.60 18.40
C GLU A 100 9.15 37.09 18.57
N ILE A 101 8.13 37.55 17.86
CA ILE A 101 7.57 38.91 18.03
C ILE A 101 6.34 38.76 18.91
N LYS A 102 6.25 39.58 19.97
CA LYS A 102 5.14 39.53 20.93
C LYS A 102 4.58 40.95 21.11
N ALA A 103 3.27 41.11 20.88
CA ALA A 103 2.51 42.24 21.36
C ALA A 103 1.68 41.81 22.57
N GLY A 104 1.57 42.63 23.59
CA GLY A 104 0.82 42.31 24.80
C GLY A 104 0.03 43.49 25.34
N PHE A 105 -0.98 43.16 26.12
CA PHE A 105 -1.74 44.12 26.91
C PHE A 105 -2.02 43.49 28.27
N ASP A 106 -1.58 44.20 29.33
CA ASP A 106 -1.72 43.75 30.72
C ASP A 106 -2.56 44.78 31.47
N ASN A 107 -3.61 44.30 32.16
CA ASN A 107 -4.47 45.10 33.05
C ASN A 107 -4.61 44.37 34.37
N ASN A 108 -3.88 44.83 35.39
CA ASN A 108 -3.74 44.15 36.66
C ASN A 108 -4.07 45.12 37.80
N GLU A 109 -4.99 44.73 38.66
CA GLU A 109 -5.47 45.51 39.79
C GLU A 109 -5.51 44.65 41.05
N GLY A 110 -5.46 45.32 42.22
CA GLY A 110 -5.67 44.65 43.50
C GLY A 110 -4.69 45.06 44.62
N ILE A 111 -5.17 45.04 45.87
CA ILE A 111 -4.43 45.47 47.04
C ILE A 111 -3.23 44.55 47.36
N TYR A 112 -3.37 43.28 47.02
CA TYR A 112 -2.34 42.24 47.26
C TYR A 112 -1.70 41.78 45.94
N LEU A 113 -1.67 42.65 44.95
CA LEU A 113 -0.97 42.42 43.69
C LEU A 113 0.54 42.42 43.98
N ASN A 114 1.27 41.45 43.39
CA ASN A 114 2.72 41.48 43.45
C ASN A 114 3.25 42.76 42.78
N PRO A 115 4.14 43.55 43.38
CA PRO A 115 4.63 44.80 42.84
C PRO A 115 5.15 44.72 41.40
N GLU A 116 5.73 43.62 41.01
CA GLU A 116 6.23 43.38 39.66
C GLU A 116 5.11 43.25 38.59
N ASN A 117 3.87 43.03 39.00
CA ASN A 117 2.70 42.92 38.11
C ASN A 117 1.88 44.22 38.10
N THR A 118 2.34 45.25 38.78
CA THR A 118 1.67 46.57 38.82
C THR A 118 1.79 47.24 37.46
N VAL A 119 0.66 47.73 36.95
CA VAL A 119 0.55 48.41 35.66
C VAL A 119 -0.20 49.76 35.89
N PRO A 120 -0.09 50.72 34.97
CA PRO A 120 -0.90 51.95 35.01
C PRO A 120 -2.41 51.63 35.00
N ASN A 121 -3.23 52.57 35.52
CA ASN A 121 -4.67 52.41 35.65
C ASN A 121 -5.40 52.11 34.32
N GLN A 122 -4.83 52.53 33.19
CA GLN A 122 -5.37 52.27 31.84
C GLN A 122 -4.82 50.95 31.22
N GLY A 123 -4.05 50.17 31.98
CA GLY A 123 -3.33 49.00 31.49
C GLY A 123 -1.97 49.37 30.88
N LEU A 124 -1.23 48.37 30.48
CA LEU A 124 0.11 48.48 29.88
C LEU A 124 0.16 47.73 28.57
N THR A 125 0.46 48.41 27.48
CA THR A 125 0.75 47.80 26.19
C THR A 125 2.23 47.46 26.07
N SER A 126 2.54 46.37 25.38
CA SER A 126 3.91 45.93 25.19
C SER A 126 4.13 45.44 23.74
N LEU A 127 5.29 45.77 23.17
CA LEU A 127 5.74 45.22 21.88
C LEU A 127 7.19 44.75 22.04
N GLY A 128 7.37 43.44 21.91
CA GLY A 128 8.64 42.78 22.18
C GLY A 128 9.14 41.91 21.04
N ILE A 129 10.45 41.75 21.03
CA ILE A 129 11.15 40.79 20.18
C ILE A 129 12.06 39.95 21.05
N THR A 130 12.02 38.60 20.85
CA THR A 130 12.94 37.68 21.50
C THR A 130 13.78 37.00 20.42
N VAL A 131 15.11 37.03 20.57
CA VAL A 131 16.07 36.48 19.62
C VAL A 131 16.90 35.39 20.31
N PRO A 132 16.90 34.15 19.79
CA PRO A 132 17.83 33.13 20.27
C PRO A 132 19.23 33.40 19.68
N LEU A 133 20.24 33.52 20.55
CA LEU A 133 21.64 33.76 20.14
C LEU A 133 22.48 32.47 20.08
N GLY A 134 21.96 31.36 20.59
CA GLY A 134 22.64 30.08 20.63
C GLY A 134 21.78 28.96 20.02
N GLN A 135 21.31 28.07 20.87
CA GLN A 135 20.42 26.99 20.48
C GLN A 135 19.13 27.56 19.85
N GLY A 136 18.78 27.11 18.63
CA GLY A 136 17.53 27.48 17.97
C GLY A 136 17.64 28.49 16.85
N LEU A 137 18.77 29.21 16.69
CA LEU A 137 18.98 30.18 15.63
C LEU A 137 19.17 29.51 14.24
N PHE A 138 20.09 28.53 14.15
CA PHE A 138 20.42 27.85 12.87
C PHE A 138 19.44 26.73 12.54
N ILE A 139 18.99 26.02 13.54
CA ILE A 139 17.95 25.02 13.46
C ILE A 139 17.21 24.92 14.79
N ASN A 140 15.89 25.02 14.71
CA ASN A 140 14.99 24.82 15.85
C ASN A 140 14.00 23.70 15.57
N GLN A 141 13.22 23.30 16.58
CA GLN A 141 12.25 22.19 16.44
C GLN A 141 11.25 22.43 15.32
N ARG A 142 10.67 23.66 15.21
CA ARG A 142 9.69 24.02 14.17
C ARG A 142 10.28 23.88 12.76
N MET A 143 11.51 24.39 12.56
CA MET A 143 12.24 24.22 11.28
C MET A 143 12.48 22.76 10.95
N ALA A 144 12.93 21.97 11.92
CA ALA A 144 13.22 20.56 11.74
C ALA A 144 11.94 19.79 11.40
N ASP A 145 10.83 20.08 12.06
CA ASP A 145 9.55 19.39 11.81
C ASP A 145 9.01 19.70 10.42
N VAL A 146 9.07 20.95 9.94
CA VAL A 146 8.68 21.28 8.56
C VAL A 146 9.62 20.65 7.54
N ARG A 147 10.93 20.63 7.78
CA ARG A 147 11.90 19.98 6.88
C ARG A 147 11.65 18.48 6.79
N LYS A 148 11.48 17.80 7.94
CA LYS A 148 11.15 16.37 8.00
C LYS A 148 9.83 16.07 7.31
N ALA A 149 8.78 16.87 7.55
CA ALA A 149 7.47 16.68 6.93
C ALA A 149 7.50 16.85 5.39
N LYS A 150 8.34 17.75 4.86
CA LYS A 150 8.54 17.87 3.40
C LYS A 150 9.20 16.62 2.81
N ILE A 151 10.19 16.04 3.48
CA ILE A 151 10.86 14.82 3.03
C ILE A 151 9.90 13.62 3.19
N GLN A 152 9.07 13.61 4.24
CA GLN A 152 8.06 12.57 4.47
C GLN A 152 7.07 12.44 3.31
N ILE A 153 6.73 13.52 2.59
CA ILE A 153 5.89 13.43 1.39
C ILE A 153 6.57 12.58 0.31
N LYS A 154 7.88 12.80 0.07
CA LYS A 154 8.64 12.00 -0.91
C LYS A 154 8.73 10.53 -0.48
N LEU A 155 8.97 10.30 0.81
CA LEU A 155 8.98 8.96 1.39
C LEU A 155 7.63 8.27 1.18
N SER A 156 6.52 8.94 1.49
CA SER A 156 5.16 8.41 1.31
C SER A 156 4.82 8.15 -0.17
N GLN A 157 5.34 8.93 -1.10
CA GLN A 157 5.19 8.66 -2.54
C GLN A 157 5.89 7.36 -2.95
N ALA A 158 7.11 7.12 -2.44
CA ALA A 158 7.83 5.87 -2.69
C ALA A 158 7.10 4.66 -2.05
N GLU A 159 6.66 4.78 -0.81
CA GLU A 159 5.91 3.74 -0.10
C GLU A 159 4.57 3.42 -0.77
N ARG A 160 3.84 4.45 -1.25
CA ARG A 160 2.61 4.27 -2.03
C ARG A 160 2.86 3.41 -3.28
N LYS A 161 3.94 3.70 -4.04
CA LYS A 161 4.29 2.89 -5.22
C LYS A 161 4.50 1.42 -4.85
N LEU A 162 5.26 1.15 -3.79
CA LEU A 162 5.50 -0.22 -3.31
C LEU A 162 4.20 -0.93 -2.88
N GLN A 163 3.32 -0.25 -2.17
CA GLN A 163 2.04 -0.81 -1.73
C GLN A 163 1.12 -1.10 -2.92
N ALA A 164 1.01 -0.18 -3.88
CA ALA A 164 0.19 -0.38 -5.07
C ALA A 164 0.67 -1.60 -5.89
N ILE A 165 1.99 -1.73 -6.08
CA ILE A 165 2.59 -2.86 -6.78
C ILE A 165 2.37 -4.18 -6.03
N ALA A 166 2.46 -4.19 -4.70
CA ALA A 166 2.16 -5.38 -3.92
C ALA A 166 0.72 -5.85 -4.13
N VAL A 167 -0.25 -4.93 -4.13
CA VAL A 167 -1.66 -5.26 -4.41
C VAL A 167 -1.84 -5.79 -5.84
N LEU A 168 -1.19 -5.18 -6.84
CA LEU A 168 -1.26 -5.65 -8.22
C LEU A 168 -0.64 -7.04 -8.39
N TYR A 169 0.45 -7.32 -7.68
CA TYR A 169 1.07 -8.64 -7.64
C TYR A 169 0.13 -9.69 -7.03
N ASP A 170 -0.42 -9.43 -5.85
CA ASP A 170 -1.33 -10.36 -5.19
C ASP A 170 -2.58 -10.62 -6.03
N ALA A 171 -3.11 -9.59 -6.68
CA ALA A 171 -4.20 -9.70 -7.64
C ALA A 171 -3.82 -10.58 -8.84
N SER A 172 -2.61 -10.40 -9.39
CA SER A 172 -2.10 -11.21 -10.51
C SER A 172 -2.03 -12.69 -10.14
N ILE A 173 -1.53 -13.00 -8.96
CA ILE A 173 -1.49 -14.40 -8.46
C ILE A 173 -2.88 -15.00 -8.39
N ALA A 174 -3.88 -14.26 -7.91
CA ALA A 174 -5.27 -14.72 -7.87
C ALA A 174 -5.82 -14.99 -9.28
N TYR A 175 -5.53 -14.12 -10.25
CA TYR A 175 -5.95 -14.31 -11.64
C TYR A 175 -5.30 -15.53 -12.28
N PHE A 176 -4.00 -15.74 -12.08
CA PHE A 176 -3.30 -16.90 -12.64
C PHE A 176 -3.76 -18.21 -12.01
N ASN A 177 -4.04 -18.21 -10.70
CA ASN A 177 -4.63 -19.37 -10.04
C ASN A 177 -6.02 -19.71 -10.56
N TRP A 178 -6.84 -18.68 -10.85
CA TRP A 178 -8.14 -18.88 -11.50
C TRP A 178 -7.99 -19.49 -12.89
N LYS A 179 -7.09 -18.96 -13.75
CA LYS A 179 -6.80 -19.51 -15.08
C LYS A 179 -6.31 -20.97 -14.99
N LYS A 180 -5.37 -21.25 -14.09
CA LYS A 180 -4.85 -22.60 -13.84
C LYS A 180 -5.97 -23.57 -13.50
N THR A 181 -6.77 -23.25 -12.47
CA THR A 181 -7.85 -24.15 -12.01
C THR A 181 -8.96 -24.29 -13.04
N PHE A 182 -9.24 -23.27 -13.83
CA PHE A 182 -10.15 -23.34 -14.96
C PHE A 182 -9.67 -24.33 -16.03
N ASN A 183 -8.40 -24.27 -16.40
CA ASN A 183 -7.80 -25.21 -17.36
C ASN A 183 -7.78 -26.64 -16.82
N GLU A 184 -7.52 -26.84 -15.51
CA GLU A 184 -7.58 -28.15 -14.85
C GLU A 184 -9.01 -28.75 -14.91
N VAL A 185 -10.06 -27.96 -14.66
CA VAL A 185 -11.46 -28.42 -14.78
C VAL A 185 -11.76 -28.81 -16.21
N LYS A 186 -11.43 -27.99 -17.19
CA LYS A 186 -11.64 -28.27 -18.61
C LYS A 186 -10.94 -29.57 -19.05
N LEU A 187 -9.73 -29.79 -18.55
CA LEU A 187 -8.98 -31.01 -18.78
C LEU A 187 -9.72 -32.25 -18.22
N TYR A 188 -10.11 -32.20 -16.94
CA TYR A 188 -10.80 -33.33 -16.31
C TYR A 188 -12.20 -33.57 -16.86
N GLU A 189 -12.93 -32.57 -17.33
CA GLU A 189 -14.20 -32.74 -18.04
C GLU A 189 -14.02 -33.55 -19.32
N THR A 190 -12.98 -33.25 -20.09
CA THR A 190 -12.63 -34.00 -21.31
C THR A 190 -12.33 -35.47 -20.99
N TYR A 191 -11.48 -35.72 -20.02
CA TYR A 191 -11.11 -37.10 -19.68
C TYR A 191 -12.21 -37.89 -18.96
N ASN A 192 -13.07 -37.24 -18.19
CA ASN A 192 -14.25 -37.88 -17.62
C ASN A 192 -15.22 -38.31 -18.73
N THR A 193 -15.44 -37.45 -19.74
CA THR A 193 -16.26 -37.78 -20.90
C THR A 193 -15.66 -38.94 -21.70
N ASN A 194 -14.36 -38.93 -21.96
CA ASN A 194 -13.66 -40.03 -22.66
C ASN A 194 -13.75 -41.36 -21.91
N ALA A 195 -13.52 -41.32 -20.59
CA ALA A 195 -13.64 -42.54 -19.76
C ALA A 195 -15.07 -43.10 -19.77
N GLN A 196 -16.10 -42.22 -19.70
CA GLN A 196 -17.50 -42.63 -19.75
C GLN A 196 -17.86 -43.29 -21.11
N ASN A 197 -17.40 -42.69 -22.22
CA ASN A 197 -17.61 -43.22 -23.56
C ASN A 197 -16.93 -44.58 -23.72
N ARG A 198 -15.70 -44.74 -23.23
CA ARG A 198 -14.96 -46.02 -23.23
C ARG A 198 -15.68 -47.08 -22.42
N PHE A 199 -16.15 -46.72 -21.21
CA PHE A 199 -16.92 -47.63 -20.37
C PHE A 199 -18.19 -48.15 -21.06
N ASN A 200 -18.95 -47.24 -21.73
CA ASN A 200 -20.14 -47.63 -22.46
C ASN A 200 -19.80 -48.55 -23.65
N GLY A 201 -18.71 -48.26 -24.38
CA GLY A 201 -18.21 -49.13 -25.47
C GLY A 201 -17.82 -50.52 -24.98
N ILE A 202 -17.08 -50.61 -23.87
CA ILE A 202 -16.70 -51.93 -23.29
C ILE A 202 -17.94 -52.72 -22.87
N LYS A 203 -18.94 -52.11 -22.26
CA LYS A 203 -20.21 -52.77 -21.92
C LYS A 203 -20.89 -53.35 -23.15
N SER A 204 -20.87 -52.67 -24.29
CA SER A 204 -21.43 -53.15 -25.55
C SER A 204 -20.65 -54.37 -26.09
N LEU A 205 -19.32 -54.34 -26.03
CA LEU A 205 -18.45 -55.43 -26.44
C LEU A 205 -18.63 -56.70 -25.57
N ILE A 206 -18.84 -56.52 -24.24
CA ILE A 206 -19.14 -57.65 -23.34
C ILE A 206 -20.49 -58.27 -23.69
N LYS A 207 -21.51 -57.47 -24.00
CA LYS A 207 -22.81 -57.96 -24.45
C LYS A 207 -22.71 -58.77 -25.77
N ALA A 208 -21.81 -58.38 -26.67
CA ALA A 208 -21.48 -59.10 -27.89
C ALA A 208 -20.64 -60.36 -27.70
N GLY A 209 -20.07 -60.57 -26.49
CA GLY A 209 -19.21 -61.71 -26.20
C GLY A 209 -17.72 -61.48 -26.52
N ASP A 210 -17.34 -60.27 -26.96
CA ASP A 210 -15.98 -59.95 -27.44
C ASP A 210 -15.01 -59.57 -26.31
N LYS A 211 -15.52 -59.24 -25.10
CA LYS A 211 -14.69 -58.81 -23.94
C LYS A 211 -15.15 -59.51 -22.65
N ARG A 212 -14.23 -59.61 -21.68
CA ARG A 212 -14.50 -60.23 -20.39
C ARG A 212 -15.21 -59.27 -19.41
N ALA A 213 -16.02 -59.82 -18.50
CA ALA A 213 -16.75 -59.05 -17.51
C ALA A 213 -15.85 -58.14 -16.64
N ILE A 214 -14.61 -58.58 -16.35
CA ILE A 214 -13.62 -57.86 -15.56
C ILE A 214 -13.23 -56.52 -16.23
N ASP A 215 -13.21 -56.46 -17.56
CA ASP A 215 -12.87 -55.24 -18.30
C ASP A 215 -13.89 -54.12 -18.03
N SER A 216 -15.16 -54.47 -17.74
CA SER A 216 -16.18 -53.51 -17.31
C SER A 216 -15.90 -52.93 -15.90
N ILE A 217 -15.36 -53.73 -15.01
CA ILE A 217 -15.00 -53.29 -13.65
C ILE A 217 -13.84 -52.32 -13.75
N GLU A 218 -12.79 -52.65 -14.51
CA GLU A 218 -11.64 -51.77 -14.73
C GLU A 218 -12.03 -50.42 -15.36
N ALA A 219 -12.84 -50.45 -16.41
CA ALA A 219 -13.35 -49.22 -17.04
C ALA A 219 -14.21 -48.39 -16.07
N GLY A 220 -15.04 -49.06 -15.24
CA GLY A 220 -15.86 -48.41 -14.23
C GLY A 220 -15.03 -47.77 -13.11
N ILE A 221 -13.91 -48.34 -12.72
CA ILE A 221 -12.93 -47.75 -11.78
C ILE A 221 -12.33 -46.50 -12.41
N SER A 222 -11.94 -46.55 -13.69
CA SER A 222 -11.39 -45.40 -14.42
C SER A 222 -12.37 -44.23 -14.43
N VAL A 223 -13.65 -44.44 -14.75
CA VAL A 223 -14.71 -43.40 -14.70
C VAL A 223 -14.81 -42.78 -13.31
N LYS A 224 -14.86 -43.62 -12.25
CA LYS A 224 -14.97 -43.13 -10.87
C LYS A 224 -13.77 -42.27 -10.48
N ASN A 225 -12.55 -42.66 -10.85
CA ASN A 225 -11.34 -41.89 -10.61
C ASN A 225 -11.36 -40.53 -11.34
N ARG A 226 -11.75 -40.51 -12.62
CA ARG A 226 -11.90 -39.24 -13.38
C ARG A 226 -12.95 -38.31 -12.78
N LYS A 227 -14.10 -38.88 -12.38
CA LYS A 227 -15.15 -38.11 -11.71
C LYS A 227 -14.70 -37.53 -10.39
N LEU A 228 -13.96 -38.29 -9.58
CA LEU A 228 -13.40 -37.81 -8.32
C LEU A 228 -12.44 -36.62 -8.55
N SER A 229 -11.52 -36.77 -9.52
CA SER A 229 -10.59 -35.66 -9.89
C SER A 229 -11.33 -34.45 -10.43
N LEU A 230 -12.39 -34.64 -11.21
CA LEU A 230 -13.23 -33.53 -11.71
C LEU A 230 -13.93 -32.77 -10.57
N GLU A 231 -14.52 -33.45 -9.60
CA GLU A 231 -15.17 -32.81 -8.44
C GLU A 231 -14.16 -32.02 -7.58
N ASP A 232 -12.94 -32.56 -7.36
CA ASP A 232 -11.87 -31.87 -6.66
C ASP A 232 -11.42 -30.60 -7.43
N SER A 233 -11.25 -30.70 -8.75
CA SER A 233 -10.87 -29.55 -9.59
C SER A 233 -11.95 -28.47 -9.62
N LYS A 234 -13.24 -28.83 -9.64
CA LYS A 234 -14.35 -27.87 -9.51
C LYS A 234 -14.34 -27.14 -8.18
N LEU A 235 -14.07 -27.85 -7.09
CA LEU A 235 -13.91 -27.22 -5.78
C LEU A 235 -12.75 -26.20 -5.76
N LYS A 236 -11.61 -26.55 -6.36
CA LYS A 236 -10.45 -25.67 -6.49
C LYS A 236 -10.80 -24.43 -7.33
N LEU A 237 -11.51 -24.59 -8.44
CA LEU A 237 -11.96 -23.48 -9.28
C LEU A 237 -12.87 -22.51 -8.52
N ASN A 238 -13.85 -23.06 -7.75
CA ASN A 238 -14.72 -22.21 -6.94
C ASN A 238 -13.94 -21.40 -5.91
N LYS A 239 -12.97 -22.02 -5.22
CA LYS A 239 -12.08 -21.30 -4.29
C LYS A 239 -11.28 -20.20 -5.00
N ALA A 240 -10.70 -20.49 -6.15
CA ALA A 240 -9.94 -19.51 -6.93
C ALA A 240 -10.81 -18.35 -7.44
N LYS A 241 -12.08 -18.59 -7.82
CA LYS A 241 -13.03 -17.53 -8.18
C LYS A 241 -13.33 -16.62 -6.98
N LEU A 242 -13.56 -17.17 -5.81
CA LEU A 242 -13.81 -16.40 -4.59
C LEU A 242 -12.57 -15.57 -4.18
N GLU A 243 -11.36 -16.14 -4.32
CA GLU A 243 -10.11 -15.41 -4.12
C GLU A 243 -9.97 -14.24 -5.10
N LEU A 244 -10.25 -14.48 -6.38
CA LEU A 244 -10.21 -13.44 -7.41
C LEU A 244 -11.23 -12.32 -7.15
N SER A 245 -12.43 -12.66 -6.68
CA SER A 245 -13.49 -11.70 -6.34
C SER A 245 -13.05 -10.71 -5.25
N ASN A 246 -12.11 -11.07 -4.38
CA ASN A 246 -11.55 -10.14 -3.39
C ASN A 246 -10.84 -8.95 -4.02
N PHE A 247 -10.40 -9.07 -5.27
CA PHE A 247 -9.67 -8.02 -5.98
C PHE A 247 -10.52 -7.22 -6.96
N VAL A 248 -11.74 -7.68 -7.29
CA VAL A 248 -12.62 -6.99 -8.25
C VAL A 248 -13.64 -6.14 -7.50
N TRP A 249 -13.50 -4.82 -7.66
CA TRP A 249 -14.34 -3.84 -6.99
C TRP A 249 -14.90 -2.84 -8.00
N LEU A 250 -16.08 -2.30 -7.69
CA LEU A 250 -16.69 -1.20 -8.40
C LEU A 250 -16.48 0.12 -7.65
N GLU A 251 -16.97 1.20 -8.26
CA GLU A 251 -17.03 2.50 -7.61
C GLU A 251 -17.79 2.40 -6.27
N ASN A 252 -17.42 3.25 -5.30
CA ASN A 252 -17.97 3.24 -3.92
C ASN A 252 -17.66 1.97 -3.09
N SER A 253 -16.59 1.26 -3.44
CA SER A 253 -16.12 0.08 -2.69
C SER A 253 -17.15 -1.06 -2.63
N ILE A 254 -17.86 -1.29 -3.72
CA ILE A 254 -18.79 -2.41 -3.88
C ILE A 254 -18.00 -3.61 -4.42
N PRO A 255 -17.92 -4.75 -3.69
CA PRO A 255 -17.30 -5.96 -4.21
C PRO A 255 -18.11 -6.55 -5.34
N LEU A 256 -17.45 -7.10 -6.36
CA LEU A 256 -18.09 -7.75 -7.50
C LEU A 256 -17.86 -9.26 -7.41
N GLU A 257 -18.93 -10.03 -7.43
CA GLU A 257 -18.86 -11.47 -7.59
C GLU A 257 -18.73 -11.85 -9.07
N LEU A 258 -17.80 -12.76 -9.38
CA LEU A 258 -17.57 -13.21 -10.73
C LEU A 258 -18.66 -14.19 -11.17
N SER A 259 -19.28 -13.90 -12.30
CA SER A 259 -20.25 -14.81 -12.91
C SER A 259 -19.61 -16.13 -13.32
N ASP A 260 -20.35 -17.24 -13.21
CA ASP A 260 -19.91 -18.55 -13.66
C ASP A 260 -19.69 -18.63 -15.18
N ALA A 261 -20.26 -17.71 -15.94
CA ALA A 261 -20.13 -17.66 -17.39
C ALA A 261 -18.79 -17.03 -17.85
N LEU A 262 -18.04 -16.38 -16.95
CA LEU A 262 -16.78 -15.75 -17.29
C LEU A 262 -15.66 -16.78 -17.43
N THR A 263 -14.85 -16.61 -18.48
CA THR A 263 -13.67 -17.42 -18.74
C THR A 263 -12.39 -16.56 -18.68
N PRO A 264 -11.27 -17.09 -18.20
CA PRO A 264 -9.99 -16.37 -18.24
C PRO A 264 -9.48 -16.24 -19.67
N GLU A 265 -8.62 -15.25 -19.89
CA GLU A 265 -7.95 -15.00 -21.15
C GLU A 265 -7.22 -16.25 -21.66
N SER A 266 -7.52 -16.65 -22.90
CA SER A 266 -6.96 -17.87 -23.49
C SER A 266 -5.49 -17.73 -23.86
N ASN A 267 -5.10 -16.59 -24.46
CA ASN A 267 -3.71 -16.33 -24.91
C ASN A 267 -2.95 -15.37 -23.97
N LEU A 268 -2.93 -15.67 -22.68
CA LEU A 268 -2.25 -14.85 -21.71
C LEU A 268 -0.70 -14.87 -21.87
N GLU A 269 -0.14 -15.97 -22.40
CA GLU A 269 1.31 -16.10 -22.61
C GLU A 269 1.84 -15.01 -23.57
N GLY A 270 1.09 -14.68 -24.60
CA GLY A 270 1.47 -13.62 -25.55
C GLY A 270 1.25 -12.20 -25.05
N THR A 271 0.35 -12.00 -24.09
CA THR A 271 -0.05 -10.67 -23.62
C THR A 271 0.57 -10.25 -22.28
N ILE A 272 1.03 -11.22 -21.46
CA ILE A 272 1.52 -10.95 -20.12
C ILE A 272 2.75 -10.04 -20.09
N GLN A 273 3.70 -10.28 -21.00
CA GLN A 273 4.93 -9.48 -21.07
C GLN A 273 4.65 -8.04 -21.52
N GLU A 274 3.68 -7.85 -22.41
CA GLU A 274 3.23 -6.54 -22.85
C GLU A 274 2.46 -5.82 -21.75
N THR A 275 1.52 -6.51 -21.09
CA THR A 275 0.70 -5.94 -20.01
C THR A 275 1.54 -5.52 -18.80
N LEU A 276 2.53 -6.32 -18.43
CA LEU A 276 3.45 -6.03 -17.33
C LEU A 276 4.69 -5.22 -17.77
N LYS A 277 4.83 -4.94 -19.08
CA LYS A 277 6.02 -4.28 -19.66
C LYS A 277 7.33 -4.99 -19.28
N THR A 278 7.29 -6.32 -19.11
CA THR A 278 8.47 -7.09 -18.69
C THR A 278 9.52 -7.21 -19.78
N ASN A 279 9.15 -7.15 -21.06
CA ASN A 279 10.09 -7.12 -22.19
C ASN A 279 11.04 -5.92 -22.12
N ASP A 280 10.50 -4.73 -21.81
CA ASP A 280 11.30 -3.53 -21.64
C ASP A 280 12.24 -3.65 -20.43
N LEU A 281 11.75 -4.31 -19.38
CA LEU A 281 12.49 -4.55 -18.15
C LEU A 281 13.60 -5.60 -18.31
N LEU A 282 13.44 -6.58 -19.20
CA LEU A 282 14.44 -7.60 -19.49
C LEU A 282 15.60 -7.05 -20.35
N ASN A 283 15.31 -6.09 -21.23
CA ASN A 283 16.24 -5.55 -22.24
C ASN A 283 16.94 -4.26 -21.82
N ASN A 284 16.39 -3.48 -20.86
CA ASN A 284 16.97 -2.23 -20.39
C ASN A 284 17.89 -2.45 -19.19
N ASP A 285 19.00 -1.69 -19.11
CA ASP A 285 19.81 -1.58 -17.91
C ASP A 285 18.98 -0.94 -16.80
N PHE A 286 18.54 -1.76 -15.87
CA PHE A 286 17.77 -1.33 -14.72
C PHE A 286 18.66 -0.53 -13.77
N THR A 287 18.34 0.76 -13.59
CA THR A 287 19.04 1.61 -12.63
C THR A 287 18.40 1.49 -11.25
N LEU A 288 19.16 0.95 -10.30
CA LEU A 288 18.73 0.81 -8.88
C LEU A 288 18.39 2.16 -8.23
N GLU A 289 18.95 3.24 -8.72
CA GLU A 289 18.83 4.60 -8.15
C GLU A 289 17.40 5.12 -8.15
N ASN A 290 16.58 4.74 -9.12
CA ASN A 290 15.17 5.17 -9.20
C ASN A 290 14.20 4.22 -8.53
N HIS A 291 14.70 3.13 -7.92
CA HIS A 291 13.84 2.14 -7.29
C HIS A 291 13.13 2.69 -6.05
N PRO A 292 11.77 2.56 -5.91
CA PRO A 292 11.03 3.15 -4.80
C PRO A 292 11.53 2.71 -3.40
N LYS A 293 12.01 1.47 -3.25
CA LYS A 293 12.57 0.96 -2.00
C LYS A 293 13.88 1.67 -1.64
N ILE A 294 14.73 1.92 -2.61
CA ILE A 294 15.98 2.67 -2.43
C ILE A 294 15.67 4.12 -2.08
N ASN A 295 14.78 4.77 -2.85
CA ASN A 295 14.33 6.13 -2.59
C ASN A 295 13.69 6.27 -1.18
N SER A 296 12.95 5.27 -0.72
CA SER A 296 12.39 5.25 0.63
C SER A 296 13.48 5.28 1.70
N LEU A 297 14.53 4.46 1.57
CA LEU A 297 15.65 4.42 2.51
C LEU A 297 16.48 5.70 2.47
N GLU A 298 16.74 6.26 1.29
CA GLU A 298 17.46 7.52 1.12
C GLU A 298 16.70 8.70 1.74
N ASN A 299 15.39 8.82 1.51
CA ASN A 299 14.56 9.82 2.15
C ASN A 299 14.54 9.65 3.68
N LYS A 300 14.57 8.41 4.20
CA LYS A 300 14.68 8.13 5.63
C LYS A 300 16.01 8.62 6.21
N ILE A 301 17.12 8.43 5.48
CA ILE A 301 18.44 8.97 5.86
C ILE A 301 18.40 10.51 5.89
N GLU A 302 17.74 11.14 4.91
CA GLU A 302 17.56 12.60 4.92
C GLU A 302 16.80 13.09 6.15
N ILE A 303 15.69 12.45 6.53
CA ILE A 303 14.92 12.76 7.75
C ILE A 303 15.82 12.64 9.00
N LEU A 304 16.57 11.54 9.11
CA LEU A 304 17.50 11.32 10.23
C LEU A 304 18.64 12.34 10.24
N THR A 305 19.09 12.81 9.07
CA THR A 305 20.10 13.86 8.96
C THR A 305 19.59 15.20 9.47
N VAL A 306 18.32 15.56 9.21
CA VAL A 306 17.68 16.74 9.80
C VAL A 306 17.62 16.59 11.33
N GLU A 307 17.24 15.40 11.81
CA GLU A 307 17.21 15.11 13.25
C GLU A 307 18.60 15.24 13.88
N LYS A 308 19.64 14.65 13.27
CA LYS A 308 21.04 14.79 13.72
C LYS A 308 21.45 16.26 13.83
N LYS A 309 21.14 17.11 12.82
CA LYS A 309 21.42 18.53 12.86
C LYS A 309 20.73 19.22 14.03
N LEU A 310 19.47 18.89 14.30
CA LEU A 310 18.73 19.40 15.46
C LEU A 310 19.38 18.97 16.77
N LYS A 311 19.76 17.69 16.93
CA LYS A 311 20.44 17.18 18.14
C LYS A 311 21.83 17.78 18.32
N ALA A 312 22.56 18.04 17.25
CA ALA A 312 23.84 18.75 17.31
C ALA A 312 23.65 20.20 17.79
N ASN A 313 22.62 20.89 17.33
CA ASN A 313 22.30 22.24 17.79
C ASN A 313 21.94 22.30 19.27
N MET A 314 21.36 21.22 19.83
CA MET A 314 21.08 21.13 21.27
C MET A 314 22.33 21.06 22.17
N LEU A 315 23.53 20.88 21.60
CA LEU A 315 24.79 20.99 22.33
C LEU A 315 25.21 22.45 22.62
N LEU A 316 24.59 23.42 21.91
CA LEU A 316 24.86 24.83 22.15
C LEU A 316 24.10 25.32 23.38
N PRO A 317 24.61 26.35 24.09
CA PRO A 317 23.84 26.99 25.14
C PRO A 317 22.57 27.62 24.60
N LYS A 318 21.50 27.56 25.35
CA LYS A 318 20.29 28.32 25.08
C LYS A 318 20.46 29.71 25.62
N ILE A 319 20.48 30.70 24.75
CA ILE A 319 20.64 32.11 25.08
C ILE A 319 19.52 32.85 24.37
N ASP A 320 18.52 33.31 25.13
CA ASP A 320 17.43 34.11 24.57
C ASP A 320 17.57 35.57 25.07
N VAL A 321 17.65 36.50 24.15
CA VAL A 321 17.67 37.94 24.46
C VAL A 321 16.33 38.54 24.01
N GLY A 322 15.64 39.16 24.95
CA GLY A 322 14.38 39.81 24.72
C GLY A 322 14.49 41.31 24.95
N TYR A 323 13.95 42.10 24.05
CA TYR A 323 13.68 43.53 24.23
C TYR A 323 12.18 43.75 24.04
N THR A 324 11.57 44.46 24.99
CA THR A 324 10.15 44.78 24.98
C THR A 324 9.98 46.27 25.27
N TYR A 325 9.39 46.96 24.33
CA TYR A 325 8.93 48.32 24.51
C TYR A 325 7.61 48.30 25.28
N LEU A 326 7.44 49.28 26.20
CA LEU A 326 6.29 49.42 27.06
C LEU A 326 5.66 50.78 26.83
N ALA A 327 4.32 50.88 26.79
CA ALA A 327 3.61 52.14 26.67
C ALA A 327 2.22 52.03 27.32
N GLU A 328 1.75 53.13 27.91
CA GLU A 328 0.34 53.25 28.23
C GLU A 328 -0.51 53.32 26.96
N PRO A 329 -1.75 52.79 26.93
CA PRO A 329 -2.57 52.80 25.71
C PRO A 329 -2.79 54.22 25.12
N SER A 330 -2.82 55.26 25.95
CA SER A 330 -2.97 56.63 25.55
C SER A 330 -1.74 57.25 24.91
N TYR A 331 -0.56 56.61 25.04
CA TYR A 331 0.73 57.10 24.55
C TYR A 331 1.39 56.17 23.56
N ILE A 332 0.64 55.25 22.96
CA ILE A 332 1.18 54.26 22.05
C ILE A 332 1.91 54.84 20.83
N ASP A 333 1.53 56.06 20.43
CA ASP A 333 2.11 56.82 19.28
C ASP A 333 3.40 57.56 19.64
N ASN A 334 3.75 57.73 20.94
CA ASN A 334 4.93 58.40 21.42
C ASN A 334 5.97 57.41 21.93
N TYR A 335 6.87 56.98 21.05
CA TYR A 335 7.98 56.10 21.43
C TYR A 335 8.94 56.82 22.36
N GLN A 336 9.04 56.32 23.61
CA GLN A 336 10.02 56.76 24.59
C GLN A 336 11.07 55.65 24.81
N PHE A 337 12.34 55.97 24.50
CA PHE A 337 13.42 54.99 24.62
C PHE A 337 13.65 54.49 26.05
N GLU A 338 13.16 55.21 27.04
CA GLU A 338 13.36 54.93 28.47
C GLU A 338 12.37 53.89 28.99
N ASP A 339 11.25 53.63 28.27
CA ASP A 339 10.20 52.69 28.68
C ASP A 339 10.41 51.33 28.03
N TYR A 340 11.25 50.50 28.61
CA TYR A 340 11.57 49.21 28.09
C TYR A 340 11.76 48.12 29.15
N LYS A 341 11.65 46.87 28.74
CA LYS A 341 12.05 45.68 29.51
C LYS A 341 13.06 44.88 28.70
N ILE A 342 14.25 44.64 29.23
CA ILE A 342 15.24 43.74 28.67
C ILE A 342 15.26 42.47 29.51
N GLY A 343 15.29 41.31 28.81
CA GLY A 343 15.45 40.00 29.42
C GLY A 343 16.59 39.24 28.78
N LEU A 344 17.40 38.59 29.56
CA LEU A 344 18.40 37.62 29.14
C LEU A 344 18.11 36.31 29.85
N ASN A 345 17.83 35.26 29.08
CA ASN A 345 17.68 33.93 29.60
C ASN A 345 18.86 33.06 29.12
N PHE A 346 19.66 32.56 30.05
CA PHE A 346 20.79 31.67 29.78
C PHE A 346 20.55 30.34 30.46
N TYR A 347 20.57 29.27 29.65
CA TYR A 347 20.46 27.90 30.16
C TYR A 347 21.51 27.00 29.49
N PHE A 348 22.30 26.30 30.26
CA PHE A 348 23.33 25.37 29.78
C PHE A 348 23.54 24.20 30.73
N PRO A 349 23.22 22.95 30.30
CA PRO A 349 23.50 21.76 31.09
C PRO A 349 25.03 21.50 31.16
N LEU A 350 25.62 21.47 32.36
CA LEU A 350 27.07 21.36 32.50
C LEU A 350 27.68 20.09 31.89
N PHE A 351 27.02 18.95 32.02
CA PHE A 351 27.54 17.66 31.54
C PHE A 351 27.11 17.25 30.15
N LEU A 352 26.05 17.84 29.62
CA LEU A 352 25.50 17.56 28.27
C LEU A 352 25.31 16.06 27.97
N ARG A 353 25.09 15.22 28.98
CA ARG A 353 24.96 13.76 28.79
C ARG A 353 23.77 13.39 27.93
N LYS A 354 22.61 14.04 28.13
CA LYS A 354 21.39 13.84 27.40
C LYS A 354 21.56 14.26 25.91
N GLU A 355 22.15 15.42 25.68
CA GLU A 355 22.36 16.01 24.37
C GLU A 355 23.39 15.20 23.56
N ARG A 356 24.54 14.84 24.19
CA ARG A 356 25.54 13.97 23.56
C ARG A 356 25.01 12.58 23.28
N GLY A 357 24.24 12.00 24.19
CA GLY A 357 23.59 10.71 24.00
C GLY A 357 22.58 10.73 22.85
N SER A 358 21.75 11.77 22.78
CA SER A 358 20.77 11.92 21.71
C SER A 358 21.40 12.15 20.32
N LEU A 359 22.53 12.88 20.25
CA LEU A 359 23.29 13.04 19.02
C LEU A 359 23.92 11.73 18.56
N LYS A 360 24.56 10.98 19.49
CA LYS A 360 25.11 9.65 19.16
C LYS A 360 24.02 8.69 18.68
N LEU A 361 22.85 8.69 19.33
CA LEU A 361 21.73 7.86 18.90
C LEU A 361 21.28 8.21 17.48
N ALA A 362 21.19 9.51 17.14
CA ALA A 362 20.85 9.93 15.78
C ALA A 362 21.92 9.50 14.77
N GLN A 363 23.21 9.52 15.13
CA GLN A 363 24.30 9.04 14.29
C GLN A 363 24.20 7.52 14.04
N TYR A 364 23.94 6.73 15.08
CA TYR A 364 23.78 5.28 14.93
C TYR A 364 22.57 4.90 14.09
N LYS A 365 21.45 5.62 14.21
CA LYS A 365 20.28 5.42 13.34
C LYS A 365 20.59 5.69 11.85
N ILE A 366 21.42 6.68 11.56
CA ILE A 366 21.86 6.94 10.18
C ILE A 366 22.72 5.77 9.70
N GLN A 367 23.73 5.35 10.44
CA GLN A 367 24.60 4.22 10.09
C GLN A 367 23.80 2.92 9.89
N GLU A 368 22.86 2.64 10.79
CA GLU A 368 21.94 1.50 10.66
C GLU A 368 21.18 1.55 9.33
N THR A 369 20.62 2.72 8.98
CA THR A 369 19.85 2.88 7.73
C THR A 369 20.75 2.82 6.49
N GLU A 370 21.99 3.30 6.57
CA GLU A 370 23.00 3.17 5.51
C GLU A 370 23.40 1.71 5.28
N PHE A 371 23.57 0.91 6.36
CA PHE A 371 23.81 -0.53 6.23
C PHE A 371 22.61 -1.24 5.57
N LEU A 372 21.39 -0.89 5.98
CA LEU A 372 20.18 -1.42 5.35
C LEU A 372 20.06 -1.03 3.87
N LEU A 373 20.42 0.20 3.52
CA LEU A 373 20.43 0.67 2.12
C LEU A 373 21.41 -0.15 1.27
N ASN A 374 22.64 -0.36 1.75
CA ASN A 374 23.64 -1.14 1.05
C ASN A 374 23.23 -2.60 0.91
N LEU A 375 22.66 -3.19 1.98
CA LEU A 375 22.15 -4.56 1.94
C LEU A 375 21.01 -4.69 0.91
N GLU A 376 20.05 -3.75 0.92
CA GLU A 376 18.90 -3.77 0.00
C GLU A 376 19.35 -3.63 -1.46
N LYS A 377 20.34 -2.79 -1.76
CA LYS A 377 20.89 -2.66 -3.11
C LYS A 377 21.44 -3.99 -3.64
N VAL A 378 22.22 -4.72 -2.81
CA VAL A 378 22.76 -6.04 -3.17
C VAL A 378 21.64 -7.07 -3.32
N GLN A 379 20.71 -7.13 -2.35
CA GLN A 379 19.61 -8.07 -2.39
C GLN A 379 18.70 -7.86 -3.61
N LEU A 380 18.42 -6.61 -3.95
CA LEU A 380 17.58 -6.26 -5.09
C LEU A 380 18.26 -6.66 -6.42
N SER A 381 19.55 -6.37 -6.58
CA SER A 381 20.33 -6.80 -7.75
C SER A 381 20.32 -8.33 -7.91
N ASN A 382 20.57 -9.06 -6.82
CA ASN A 382 20.58 -10.52 -6.84
C ASN A 382 19.18 -11.11 -7.13
N LYS A 383 18.11 -10.53 -6.57
CA LYS A 383 16.73 -10.95 -6.84
C LYS A 383 16.37 -10.75 -8.32
N ILE A 384 16.73 -9.60 -8.90
CA ILE A 384 16.47 -9.32 -10.32
C ILE A 384 17.20 -10.34 -11.20
N SER A 385 18.47 -10.60 -10.92
CA SER A 385 19.27 -11.57 -11.71
C SER A 385 18.71 -12.99 -11.56
N ALA A 386 18.34 -13.41 -10.35
CA ALA A 386 17.74 -14.71 -10.12
C ALA A 386 16.40 -14.86 -10.86
N GLN A 387 15.55 -13.81 -10.81
CA GLN A 387 14.24 -13.82 -11.44
C GLN A 387 14.32 -13.86 -12.97
N LYS A 388 15.28 -13.13 -13.57
CA LYS A 388 15.56 -13.23 -15.02
C LYS A 388 15.95 -14.65 -15.41
N THR A 389 16.88 -15.28 -14.69
CA THR A 389 17.29 -16.65 -14.93
C THR A 389 16.13 -17.66 -14.76
N GLU A 390 15.24 -17.42 -13.78
CA GLU A 390 14.06 -18.27 -13.59
C GLU A 390 13.09 -18.17 -14.76
N ILE A 391 12.81 -16.95 -15.26
CA ILE A 391 11.94 -16.75 -16.43
C ILE A 391 12.50 -17.47 -17.66
N GLU A 392 13.79 -17.29 -17.99
CA GLU A 392 14.45 -17.96 -19.10
C GLU A 392 14.40 -19.51 -18.97
N SER A 393 14.55 -20.01 -17.76
CA SER A 393 14.46 -21.46 -17.50
C SER A 393 13.03 -21.96 -17.68
N LEU A 394 12.02 -21.21 -17.21
CA LEU A 394 10.61 -21.57 -17.33
C LEU A 394 10.13 -21.54 -18.77
N GLU A 395 10.62 -20.62 -19.61
CA GLU A 395 10.35 -20.61 -21.05
C GLU A 395 10.79 -21.93 -21.70
N LYS A 396 12.03 -22.34 -21.45
CA LYS A 396 12.55 -23.63 -21.95
C LYS A 396 11.78 -24.83 -21.42
N GLN A 397 11.42 -24.83 -20.12
CA GLN A 397 10.64 -25.90 -19.51
C GLN A 397 9.23 -25.98 -20.11
N ASN A 398 8.58 -24.85 -20.40
CA ASN A 398 7.27 -24.80 -21.04
C ASN A 398 7.31 -25.36 -22.46
N GLU A 399 8.36 -25.08 -23.25
CA GLU A 399 8.55 -25.65 -24.57
C GLU A 399 8.71 -27.18 -24.50
N ILE A 400 9.57 -27.66 -23.60
CA ILE A 400 9.79 -29.10 -23.41
C ILE A 400 8.51 -29.84 -22.97
N ILE A 401 7.76 -29.28 -22.01
CA ILE A 401 6.54 -29.96 -21.51
C ILE A 401 5.41 -29.95 -22.53
N LYS A 402 5.31 -28.93 -23.39
CA LYS A 402 4.33 -28.88 -24.49
C LYS A 402 4.62 -30.02 -25.48
N THR A 403 5.87 -30.15 -25.94
CA THR A 403 6.27 -31.25 -26.86
C THR A 403 6.10 -32.61 -26.21
N LEU A 404 6.43 -32.76 -24.93
CA LEU A 404 6.22 -34.00 -24.19
C LEU A 404 4.72 -34.38 -24.09
N ALA A 405 3.84 -33.41 -23.86
CA ALA A 405 2.41 -33.66 -23.84
C ALA A 405 1.87 -34.05 -25.23
N GLU A 406 2.39 -33.48 -26.31
CA GLU A 406 2.06 -33.86 -27.68
C GLU A 406 2.50 -35.31 -27.96
N ASP A 407 3.72 -35.70 -27.57
CA ASP A 407 4.23 -37.06 -27.73
C ASP A 407 3.40 -38.10 -26.98
N TYR A 408 3.01 -37.83 -25.72
CA TYR A 408 2.09 -38.68 -24.98
C TYR A 408 0.70 -38.72 -25.64
N GLY A 409 0.23 -37.66 -26.26
CA GLY A 409 -1.01 -37.64 -27.03
C GLY A 409 -0.95 -38.55 -28.25
N LEU A 410 0.16 -38.50 -29.01
CA LEU A 410 0.40 -39.40 -30.13
C LEU A 410 0.49 -40.88 -29.68
N MET A 411 1.17 -41.11 -28.54
CA MET A 411 1.30 -42.48 -27.97
C MET A 411 -0.07 -43.02 -27.55
N LEU A 412 -0.91 -42.24 -26.87
CA LEU A 412 -2.27 -42.66 -26.50
C LEU A 412 -3.12 -42.96 -27.74
N LYS A 413 -3.09 -42.09 -28.75
CA LYS A 413 -3.83 -42.29 -30.00
C LYS A 413 -3.40 -43.58 -30.73
N SER A 414 -2.11 -43.89 -30.72
CA SER A 414 -1.56 -45.14 -31.28
C SER A 414 -2.04 -46.37 -30.51
N GLU A 415 -2.04 -46.31 -29.17
CA GLU A 415 -2.52 -47.37 -28.30
C GLU A 415 -4.03 -47.62 -28.47
N GLU A 416 -4.84 -46.57 -28.59
CA GLU A 416 -6.28 -46.67 -28.88
C GLU A 416 -6.55 -47.35 -30.23
N ARG A 417 -5.70 -47.10 -31.24
CA ARG A 417 -5.78 -47.78 -32.53
C ARG A 417 -5.45 -49.24 -32.41
N LEU A 418 -4.37 -49.64 -31.72
CA LEU A 418 -4.03 -51.05 -31.46
C LEU A 418 -5.14 -51.75 -30.70
N PHE A 419 -5.74 -51.11 -29.72
CA PHE A 419 -6.86 -51.65 -28.96
C PHE A 419 -8.09 -51.90 -29.85
N SER A 420 -8.35 -51.04 -30.83
CA SER A 420 -9.45 -51.24 -31.78
C SER A 420 -9.26 -52.46 -32.70
N PHE A 421 -8.00 -52.86 -32.93
CA PHE A 421 -7.65 -54.12 -33.65
C PHE A 421 -7.54 -55.36 -32.76
N GLY A 422 -7.74 -55.21 -31.44
CA GLY A 422 -7.60 -56.29 -30.47
C GLY A 422 -6.16 -56.61 -30.06
N GLU A 423 -5.20 -55.79 -30.49
CA GLU A 423 -3.75 -55.98 -30.25
C GLU A 423 -3.24 -55.25 -28.98
N SER A 424 -4.13 -54.64 -28.20
CA SER A 424 -3.80 -53.94 -26.95
C SER A 424 -4.82 -54.24 -25.85
N SER A 425 -4.54 -53.76 -24.64
CA SER A 425 -5.38 -53.93 -23.45
C SER A 425 -5.88 -52.62 -22.90
N LEU A 426 -7.00 -52.69 -22.17
CA LEU A 426 -7.55 -51.53 -21.45
C LEU A 426 -6.53 -50.94 -20.44
N PHE A 427 -5.73 -51.81 -19.82
CA PHE A 427 -4.67 -51.41 -18.91
C PHE A 427 -3.64 -50.49 -19.59
N LEU A 428 -3.20 -50.82 -20.81
CA LEU A 428 -2.25 -50.00 -21.55
C LEU A 428 -2.84 -48.63 -21.93
N ILE A 429 -4.09 -48.59 -22.40
CA ILE A 429 -4.78 -47.32 -22.67
C ILE A 429 -4.86 -46.47 -21.42
N ASN A 430 -5.30 -47.04 -20.28
CA ASN A 430 -5.39 -46.32 -19.00
C ASN A 430 -4.02 -45.80 -18.55
N SER A 431 -2.95 -46.59 -18.75
CA SER A 431 -1.57 -46.18 -18.43
C SER A 431 -1.11 -44.99 -19.29
N ARG A 432 -1.33 -45.06 -20.64
CA ARG A 432 -0.96 -43.97 -21.56
C ARG A 432 -1.75 -42.71 -21.29
N GLU A 433 -3.06 -42.84 -21.04
CA GLU A 433 -3.94 -41.71 -20.69
C GLU A 433 -3.52 -41.04 -19.38
N ASN A 434 -3.13 -41.82 -18.35
CA ASN A 434 -2.61 -41.27 -17.10
C ASN A 434 -1.30 -40.48 -17.31
N SER A 435 -0.40 -40.97 -18.16
CA SER A 435 0.83 -40.28 -18.52
C SER A 435 0.55 -38.95 -19.23
N LEU A 436 -0.39 -38.95 -20.18
CA LEU A 436 -0.82 -37.76 -20.90
C LEU A 436 -1.46 -36.70 -19.96
N ILE A 437 -2.39 -37.15 -19.10
CA ILE A 437 -3.01 -36.28 -18.10
C ILE A 437 -1.95 -35.65 -17.19
N SER A 438 -0.99 -36.42 -16.72
CA SER A 438 0.10 -35.95 -15.86
C SER A 438 0.95 -34.91 -16.58
N ALA A 439 1.28 -35.12 -17.85
CA ALA A 439 2.04 -34.18 -18.66
C ALA A 439 1.26 -32.87 -18.91
N GLN A 440 -0.04 -32.96 -19.21
CA GLN A 440 -0.90 -31.79 -19.41
C GLN A 440 -1.10 -30.97 -18.12
N LEU A 441 -1.26 -31.64 -16.97
CA LEU A 441 -1.31 -30.95 -15.64
C LEU A 441 0.02 -30.27 -15.30
N ALA A 442 1.13 -30.93 -15.63
CA ALA A 442 2.46 -30.34 -15.48
C ALA A 442 2.62 -29.11 -16.39
N SER A 443 2.14 -29.16 -17.64
CA SER A 443 2.13 -28.02 -18.57
C SER A 443 1.32 -26.85 -18.02
N ILE A 444 0.09 -27.06 -17.55
CA ILE A 444 -0.73 -26.03 -16.92
C ILE A 444 -0.02 -25.44 -15.69
N THR A 445 0.67 -26.26 -14.93
CA THR A 445 1.41 -25.81 -13.74
C THR A 445 2.64 -24.98 -14.09
N LEU A 446 3.41 -25.38 -15.10
CA LEU A 446 4.59 -24.65 -15.58
C LEU A 446 4.19 -23.33 -16.23
N GLU A 447 3.11 -23.31 -17.03
CA GLU A 447 2.54 -22.08 -17.58
C GLU A 447 2.19 -21.09 -16.45
N ASN A 448 1.49 -21.56 -15.42
CA ASN A 448 1.15 -20.73 -14.26
C ASN A 448 2.41 -20.21 -13.54
N ARG A 449 3.44 -21.03 -13.35
CA ARG A 449 4.71 -20.60 -12.76
C ARG A 449 5.40 -19.54 -13.59
N TYR A 450 5.34 -19.64 -14.92
CA TYR A 450 5.87 -18.61 -15.82
C TYR A 450 5.16 -17.26 -15.64
N PHE A 451 3.82 -17.27 -15.51
CA PHE A 451 3.06 -16.04 -15.23
C PHE A 451 3.40 -15.44 -13.87
N VAL A 452 3.48 -16.28 -12.84
CA VAL A 452 3.87 -15.86 -11.49
C VAL A 452 5.27 -15.26 -11.50
N SER A 453 6.23 -15.88 -12.19
CA SER A 453 7.61 -15.42 -12.29
C SER A 453 7.72 -14.06 -13.00
N ASN A 454 6.96 -13.82 -14.07
CA ASN A 454 6.88 -12.50 -14.72
C ASN A 454 6.28 -11.43 -13.78
N SER A 455 5.26 -11.77 -13.00
CA SER A 455 4.70 -10.84 -12.02
C SER A 455 5.62 -10.57 -10.84
N GLU A 456 6.41 -11.56 -10.41
CA GLU A 456 7.43 -11.37 -9.39
C GLU A 456 8.53 -10.41 -9.88
N LEU A 457 8.98 -10.55 -11.14
CA LEU A 457 9.91 -9.60 -11.75
C LEU A 457 9.32 -8.18 -11.76
N PHE A 458 8.07 -8.02 -12.19
CA PHE A 458 7.37 -6.73 -12.15
C PHE A 458 7.33 -6.13 -10.74
N LYS A 459 7.03 -6.95 -9.73
CA LYS A 459 7.02 -6.54 -8.32
C LYS A 459 8.42 -6.13 -7.84
N ILE A 460 9.44 -6.92 -8.15
CA ILE A 460 10.83 -6.65 -7.73
C ILE A 460 11.35 -5.36 -8.37
N MET A 461 11.05 -5.11 -9.63
CA MET A 461 11.51 -3.90 -10.33
C MET A 461 10.70 -2.66 -9.96
N ALA A 462 9.54 -2.84 -9.36
CA ALA A 462 8.69 -1.79 -8.80
C ALA A 462 8.44 -0.60 -9.75
N ASN A 463 8.29 -0.87 -11.05
CA ASN A 463 7.96 0.13 -12.06
C ASN A 463 6.46 0.09 -12.36
N PRO A 464 5.63 0.95 -11.75
CA PRO A 464 4.18 0.90 -11.88
C PRO A 464 3.63 1.64 -13.12
N ASP A 465 4.48 2.34 -13.86
CA ASP A 465 4.09 3.26 -14.95
C ASP A 465 3.88 2.57 -16.30
#